data_b7d7f4dbe31b8b98b7e82a5467238aea
#
_entry.id   b7d7f4dbe31b8b98b7e82a5467238aea
#
_cell.length_a   1.000
_cell.length_b   1.000
_cell.length_c   1.000
_cell.angle_alpha   90.00
_cell.angle_beta   90.00
_cell.angle_gamma   90.00
#
_symmetry.space_group_name_H-M   'P 1'
#
loop_
_entity.id
_entity.type
_entity.pdbx_description
1 polymer ?
#
loop_
_entity_poly.entity_id
_entity_poly.type
_entity_poly.pdbx_seq_one_letter_code
_entity_poly.pdbx_strand_id
1 'polypeptide(L)'
;MKAMIFAAGLGTRLKPLTDHTPKALLPINGKPMLEHVILKLKDAGFNQIAINIHHLGEQIIDFLQANNNFGIEIFVSDERDYLLDTGGGIKHAESFLQGDEPFLIHNADILSNIDLRKLYEHHLETNPLATLLVSKRKTSRYLLFDKENKLCGWRNRETGEVKSFYPYFEPNQYKEFAFSGIHVLSPKIFDWMEEWTGKFSIINFYLSICAKTNIHAYDAENLRLLDIGKPESLALAEQWLKEEI
;
A
#
# COMPACT_ATOMS: atom_id res chain seq x y z
N MET A 1 2.76 4.62 16.71
CA MET A 1 1.97 3.88 15.70
C MET A 1 2.92 3.15 14.75
N LYS A 2 2.53 1.98 14.28
CA LYS A 2 3.30 1.15 13.33
C LYS A 2 2.85 1.37 11.89
N ALA A 3 3.78 1.30 10.95
CA ALA A 3 3.49 1.25 9.52
C ALA A 3 4.40 0.26 8.78
N MET A 4 4.05 -0.07 7.54
CA MET A 4 4.92 -0.78 6.61
C MET A 4 4.94 -0.07 5.26
N ILE A 5 6.13 0.06 4.68
CA ILE A 5 6.32 0.60 3.33
C ILE A 5 6.69 -0.54 2.40
N PHE A 6 5.95 -0.70 1.29
CA PHE A 6 6.32 -1.62 0.23
C PHE A 6 7.37 -1.01 -0.70
N ALA A 7 8.62 -1.46 -0.57
CA ALA A 7 9.77 -1.01 -1.36
C ALA A 7 10.43 -2.14 -2.18
N ALA A 8 9.92 -3.38 -2.11
CA ALA A 8 10.47 -4.55 -2.80
C ALA A 8 10.15 -4.63 -4.32
N GLY A 9 9.54 -3.60 -4.89
CA GLY A 9 9.13 -3.57 -6.30
C GLY A 9 10.31 -3.55 -7.28
N LEU A 10 10.27 -4.39 -8.32
CA LEU A 10 11.31 -4.50 -9.34
C LEU A 10 11.47 -3.27 -10.25
N GLY A 11 10.46 -2.41 -10.34
CA GLY A 11 10.50 -1.20 -11.15
C GLY A 11 10.64 -1.39 -12.66
N THR A 12 10.27 -2.54 -13.21
CA THR A 12 10.54 -2.94 -14.62
C THR A 12 10.04 -1.95 -15.66
N ARG A 13 8.95 -1.20 -15.36
CA ARG A 13 8.39 -0.18 -16.25
C ARG A 13 9.17 1.14 -16.28
N LEU A 14 10.11 1.32 -15.35
CA LEU A 14 10.98 2.49 -15.20
C LEU A 14 12.41 2.25 -15.73
N LYS A 15 12.67 1.09 -16.35
CA LYS A 15 13.93 0.84 -17.02
C LYS A 15 14.20 1.87 -18.14
N PRO A 16 15.48 2.31 -18.31
CA PRO A 16 16.70 1.80 -17.67
C PRO A 16 17.01 2.40 -16.28
N LEU A 17 16.21 3.35 -15.75
CA LEU A 17 16.48 4.02 -14.47
C LEU A 17 16.63 3.03 -13.29
N THR A 18 15.86 1.95 -13.34
CA THR A 18 15.83 0.93 -12.29
C THR A 18 16.80 -0.24 -12.52
N ASP A 19 17.70 -0.16 -13.51
CA ASP A 19 18.72 -1.20 -13.70
C ASP A 19 19.81 -1.14 -12.62
N HIS A 20 20.08 0.06 -12.08
CA HIS A 20 21.15 0.30 -11.09
C HIS A 20 20.67 1.01 -9.82
N THR A 21 19.42 1.42 -9.75
CA THR A 21 18.83 2.10 -8.60
C THR A 21 17.47 1.47 -8.27
N PRO A 22 17.22 1.05 -7.02
CA PRO A 22 15.91 0.50 -6.67
C PRO A 22 14.83 1.57 -6.88
N LYS A 23 13.66 1.15 -7.37
CA LYS A 23 12.54 2.06 -7.67
C LYS A 23 12.27 3.06 -6.53
N ALA A 24 12.27 2.57 -5.30
CA ALA A 24 12.00 3.37 -4.11
C ALA A 24 13.03 4.50 -3.86
N LEU A 25 14.24 4.39 -4.44
CA LEU A 25 15.29 5.40 -4.33
C LEU A 25 15.38 6.32 -5.56
N LEU A 26 14.51 6.18 -6.56
CA LEU A 26 14.47 7.14 -7.66
C LEU A 26 14.08 8.53 -7.11
N PRO A 27 14.82 9.59 -7.50
CA PRO A 27 14.61 10.92 -6.95
C PRO A 27 13.36 11.59 -7.56
N ILE A 28 12.64 12.33 -6.73
CA ILE A 28 11.60 13.26 -7.12
C ILE A 28 11.88 14.57 -6.41
N ASN A 29 12.06 15.65 -7.16
CA ASN A 29 12.44 16.95 -6.63
C ASN A 29 13.67 16.88 -5.69
N GLY A 30 14.69 16.09 -6.10
CA GLY A 30 15.96 15.94 -5.38
C GLY A 30 15.95 14.99 -4.18
N LYS A 31 14.82 14.36 -3.84
CA LYS A 31 14.70 13.39 -2.73
C LYS A 31 14.20 12.05 -3.23
N PRO A 32 14.71 10.92 -2.72
CA PRO A 32 14.15 9.59 -3.03
C PRO A 32 12.66 9.48 -2.71
N MET A 33 11.91 8.72 -3.51
CA MET A 33 10.49 8.44 -3.24
C MET A 33 10.27 7.89 -1.83
N LEU A 34 11.15 6.99 -1.39
CA LEU A 34 11.09 6.39 -0.05
C LEU A 34 11.21 7.45 1.05
N GLU A 35 12.07 8.48 0.87
CA GLU A 35 12.21 9.58 1.83
C GLU A 35 10.90 10.36 1.98
N HIS A 36 10.23 10.70 0.87
CA HIS A 36 8.95 11.40 0.92
C HIS A 36 7.90 10.61 1.72
N VAL A 37 7.83 9.29 1.53
CA VAL A 37 6.88 8.43 2.24
C VAL A 37 7.24 8.30 3.73
N ILE A 38 8.53 8.10 4.05
CA ILE A 38 9.00 8.02 5.46
C ILE A 38 8.67 9.31 6.20
N LEU A 39 9.00 10.47 5.62
CA LEU A 39 8.74 11.77 6.26
C LEU A 39 7.24 12.00 6.46
N LYS A 40 6.40 11.69 5.45
CA LYS A 40 4.96 11.80 5.56
C LYS A 40 4.38 10.91 6.67
N LEU A 41 4.84 9.67 6.79
CA LEU A 41 4.44 8.76 7.88
C LEU A 41 4.91 9.30 9.25
N LYS A 42 6.15 9.75 9.35
CA LYS A 42 6.70 10.35 10.57
C LYS A 42 5.90 11.55 11.02
N ASP A 43 5.58 12.47 10.11
CA ASP A 43 4.79 13.68 10.40
C ASP A 43 3.36 13.33 10.87
N ALA A 44 2.79 12.23 10.37
CA ALA A 44 1.53 11.67 10.83
C ALA A 44 1.63 10.92 12.18
N GLY A 45 2.84 10.76 12.74
CA GLY A 45 3.09 10.14 14.04
C GLY A 45 3.43 8.64 13.99
N PHE A 46 3.72 8.08 12.82
CA PHE A 46 4.24 6.72 12.68
C PHE A 46 5.75 6.73 12.93
N ASN A 47 6.20 6.11 14.02
CA ASN A 47 7.60 6.11 14.45
C ASN A 47 8.24 4.73 14.50
N GLN A 48 7.50 3.71 14.06
CA GLN A 48 7.94 2.33 13.92
C GLN A 48 7.53 1.86 12.51
N ILE A 49 8.49 1.68 11.60
CA ILE A 49 8.20 1.40 10.20
C ILE A 49 8.94 0.15 9.74
N ALA A 50 8.20 -0.84 9.24
CA ALA A 50 8.76 -1.95 8.47
C ALA A 50 8.96 -1.50 7.01
N ILE A 51 10.08 -1.85 6.40
CA ILE A 51 10.34 -1.60 4.98
C ILE A 51 10.76 -2.92 4.35
N ASN A 52 9.97 -3.45 3.41
CA ASN A 52 10.40 -4.63 2.70
C ASN A 52 11.34 -4.28 1.54
N ILE A 53 12.35 -5.11 1.36
CA ILE A 53 13.37 -4.94 0.33
C ILE A 53 13.53 -6.22 -0.50
N HIS A 54 13.89 -6.07 -1.77
CA HIS A 54 14.22 -7.18 -2.66
C HIS A 54 15.34 -6.80 -3.64
N HIS A 55 15.00 -6.40 -4.87
CA HIS A 55 15.98 -6.01 -5.89
C HIS A 55 16.78 -4.77 -5.47
N LEU A 56 18.12 -4.88 -5.49
CA LEU A 56 19.03 -3.83 -5.05
C LEU A 56 18.77 -3.37 -3.59
N GLY A 57 18.28 -4.28 -2.74
CA GLY A 57 17.86 -3.99 -1.38
C GLY A 57 18.98 -3.40 -0.50
N GLU A 58 20.25 -3.75 -0.75
CA GLU A 58 21.40 -3.19 -0.03
C GLU A 58 21.46 -1.66 -0.12
N GLN A 59 21.17 -1.10 -1.30
CA GLN A 59 21.14 0.37 -1.47
C GLN A 59 20.06 1.03 -0.61
N ILE A 60 18.93 0.33 -0.35
CA ILE A 60 17.90 0.84 0.56
C ILE A 60 18.42 0.83 2.01
N ILE A 61 19.11 -0.24 2.42
CA ILE A 61 19.72 -0.34 3.75
C ILE A 61 20.75 0.79 3.95
N ASP A 62 21.66 0.95 2.99
CA ASP A 62 22.70 2.00 3.03
C ASP A 62 22.07 3.39 3.11
N PHE A 63 21.02 3.64 2.32
CA PHE A 63 20.28 4.91 2.35
C PHE A 63 19.66 5.19 3.73
N LEU A 64 19.01 4.20 4.34
CA LEU A 64 18.41 4.34 5.66
C LEU A 64 19.47 4.63 6.73
N GLN A 65 20.59 3.90 6.71
CA GLN A 65 21.68 4.08 7.64
C GLN A 65 22.35 5.46 7.48
N ALA A 66 22.62 5.89 6.24
CA ALA A 66 23.19 7.21 5.94
C ALA A 66 22.35 8.37 6.46
N ASN A 67 21.02 8.16 6.60
CA ASN A 67 20.07 9.14 7.13
C ASN A 67 19.70 8.87 8.60
N ASN A 68 20.48 8.06 9.35
CA ASN A 68 20.21 7.70 10.74
C ASN A 68 18.76 7.21 10.95
N ASN A 69 18.23 6.41 10.02
CA ASN A 69 16.84 5.92 10.00
C ASN A 69 15.80 7.03 10.22
N PHE A 70 16.09 8.26 9.80
CA PHE A 70 15.22 9.44 10.00
C PHE A 70 14.84 9.70 11.46
N GLY A 71 15.58 9.15 12.42
CA GLY A 71 15.32 9.26 13.86
C GLY A 71 14.09 8.50 14.33
N ILE A 72 13.69 7.44 13.62
CA ILE A 72 12.60 6.53 13.96
C ILE A 72 13.08 5.07 13.96
N GLU A 73 12.27 4.16 14.50
CA GLU A 73 12.57 2.74 14.46
C GLU A 73 12.24 2.16 13.08
N ILE A 74 13.26 1.62 12.39
CA ILE A 74 13.11 0.96 11.09
C ILE A 74 13.40 -0.52 11.24
N PHE A 75 12.47 -1.36 10.80
CA PHE A 75 12.62 -2.78 10.62
C PHE A 75 12.73 -3.12 9.13
N VAL A 76 13.84 -3.73 8.72
CA VAL A 76 14.02 -4.19 7.35
C VAL A 76 13.45 -5.60 7.21
N SER A 77 12.39 -5.75 6.42
CA SER A 77 11.81 -7.03 6.04
C SER A 77 12.49 -7.53 4.76
N ASP A 78 13.44 -8.44 4.90
CA ASP A 78 14.33 -8.86 3.81
C ASP A 78 13.68 -9.96 2.96
N GLU A 79 13.32 -9.63 1.71
CA GLU A 79 12.77 -10.53 0.71
C GLU A 79 13.76 -10.80 -0.44
N ARG A 80 15.07 -10.52 -0.27
CA ARG A 80 16.07 -10.64 -1.36
C ARG A 80 16.15 -12.04 -1.94
N ASP A 81 15.97 -13.08 -1.14
CA ASP A 81 15.97 -14.47 -1.59
C ASP A 81 14.71 -14.85 -2.37
N TYR A 82 13.57 -14.27 -2.00
CA TYR A 82 12.29 -14.61 -2.62
C TYR A 82 11.25 -13.49 -2.47
N LEU A 83 10.82 -12.91 -3.61
CA LEU A 83 9.79 -11.86 -3.63
C LEU A 83 8.42 -12.41 -3.26
N LEU A 84 7.84 -11.91 -2.18
CA LEU A 84 6.63 -12.46 -1.55
C LEU A 84 5.32 -11.85 -2.06
N ASP A 85 5.37 -10.78 -2.91
CA ASP A 85 4.17 -9.99 -3.24
C ASP A 85 3.57 -9.31 -1.99
N THR A 86 2.47 -8.58 -2.16
CA THR A 86 1.94 -7.68 -1.14
C THR A 86 1.39 -8.39 0.10
N GLY A 87 0.68 -9.50 -0.05
CA GLY A 87 0.14 -10.25 1.09
C GLY A 87 1.22 -11.05 1.82
N GLY A 88 2.09 -11.72 1.06
CA GLY A 88 3.21 -12.46 1.64
C GLY A 88 4.21 -11.55 2.34
N GLY A 89 4.47 -10.33 1.81
CA GLY A 89 5.32 -9.34 2.45
C GLY A 89 4.76 -8.86 3.79
N ILE A 90 3.44 -8.61 3.90
CA ILE A 90 2.81 -8.29 5.19
C ILE A 90 3.01 -9.44 6.17
N LYS A 91 2.72 -10.68 5.75
CA LYS A 91 2.89 -11.84 6.63
C LYS A 91 4.34 -12.05 7.06
N HIS A 92 5.31 -11.82 6.17
CA HIS A 92 6.73 -11.92 6.51
C HIS A 92 7.17 -10.89 7.58
N ALA A 93 6.55 -9.71 7.59
CA ALA A 93 6.78 -8.67 8.59
C ALA A 93 5.91 -8.83 9.87
N GLU A 94 5.18 -9.94 10.04
CA GLU A 94 4.25 -10.18 11.15
C GLU A 94 4.88 -9.94 12.51
N SER A 95 6.08 -10.48 12.78
CA SER A 95 6.77 -10.35 14.06
C SER A 95 6.97 -8.90 14.52
N PHE A 96 7.08 -7.96 13.58
CA PHE A 96 7.17 -6.54 13.86
C PHE A 96 5.79 -5.87 13.91
N LEU A 97 4.88 -6.24 13.00
CA LEU A 97 3.58 -5.60 12.83
C LEU A 97 2.53 -6.02 13.86
N GLN A 98 2.60 -7.26 14.34
CA GLN A 98 1.66 -7.77 15.35
C GLN A 98 1.64 -6.94 16.63
N GLY A 99 0.55 -7.04 17.41
CA GLY A 99 0.33 -6.31 18.66
C GLY A 99 -1.15 -5.95 18.82
N ASP A 100 -1.45 -4.97 19.67
CA ASP A 100 -2.82 -4.57 19.97
C ASP A 100 -3.34 -3.43 19.08
N GLU A 101 -2.44 -2.66 18.47
CA GLU A 101 -2.78 -1.49 17.66
C GLU A 101 -2.77 -1.82 16.16
N PRO A 102 -3.69 -1.23 15.38
CA PRO A 102 -3.64 -1.29 13.93
C PRO A 102 -2.33 -0.75 13.35
N PHE A 103 -2.03 -1.14 12.13
CA PHE A 103 -0.86 -0.65 11.40
C PHE A 103 -1.23 -0.19 9.99
N LEU A 104 -0.50 0.79 9.48
CA LEU A 104 -0.74 1.35 8.15
C LEU A 104 0.24 0.76 7.14
N ILE A 105 -0.25 0.41 5.97
CA ILE A 105 0.55 0.01 4.81
C ILE A 105 0.56 1.14 3.79
N HIS A 106 1.73 1.43 3.22
CA HIS A 106 1.92 2.43 2.18
C HIS A 106 2.88 1.93 1.09
N ASN A 107 2.47 2.01 -0.17
CA ASN A 107 3.40 1.73 -1.26
C ASN A 107 4.43 2.87 -1.40
N ALA A 108 5.70 2.55 -1.56
CA ALA A 108 6.79 3.55 -1.70
C ALA A 108 6.65 4.44 -2.94
N ASP A 109 5.87 4.01 -3.93
CA ASP A 109 5.69 4.69 -5.22
C ASP A 109 4.40 5.51 -5.33
N ILE A 110 3.72 5.75 -4.21
CA ILE A 110 2.50 6.54 -4.17
C ILE A 110 2.77 7.90 -3.52
N LEU A 111 2.51 8.97 -4.26
CA LEU A 111 2.34 10.31 -3.70
C LEU A 111 0.85 10.61 -3.52
N SER A 112 0.48 11.21 -2.41
CA SER A 112 -0.90 11.59 -2.13
C SER A 112 -0.98 12.77 -1.15
N ASN A 113 -2.09 13.50 -1.21
CA ASN A 113 -2.42 14.52 -0.21
C ASN A 113 -3.25 13.98 0.95
N ILE A 114 -3.39 12.64 1.05
CA ILE A 114 -4.15 12.02 2.13
C ILE A 114 -3.60 12.39 3.50
N ASP A 115 -4.47 12.73 4.42
CA ASP A 115 -4.17 12.81 5.84
C ASP A 115 -4.13 11.38 6.41
N LEU A 116 -2.91 10.86 6.60
CA LEU A 116 -2.70 9.48 7.07
C LEU A 116 -3.19 9.29 8.51
N ARG A 117 -3.15 10.36 9.32
CA ARG A 117 -3.64 10.31 10.70
C ARG A 117 -5.15 10.16 10.72
N LYS A 118 -5.87 10.95 9.92
CA LYS A 118 -7.35 10.82 9.81
C LYS A 118 -7.77 9.46 9.27
N LEU A 119 -7.05 8.90 8.30
CA LEU A 119 -7.32 7.55 7.81
C LEU A 119 -7.16 6.51 8.93
N TYR A 120 -6.10 6.63 9.74
CA TYR A 120 -5.84 5.75 10.87
C TYR A 120 -6.90 5.90 11.97
N GLU A 121 -7.26 7.13 12.34
CA GLU A 121 -8.29 7.42 13.33
C GLU A 121 -9.66 6.89 12.88
N HIS A 122 -10.03 7.06 11.62
CA HIS A 122 -11.24 6.46 11.04
C HIS A 122 -11.26 4.93 11.19
N HIS A 123 -10.12 4.27 10.97
CA HIS A 123 -10.02 2.83 11.18
C HIS A 123 -10.25 2.44 12.65
N LEU A 124 -9.70 3.21 13.60
CA LEU A 124 -9.91 2.98 15.03
C LEU A 124 -11.40 3.14 15.42
N GLU A 125 -12.06 4.18 14.91
CA GLU A 125 -13.47 4.46 15.19
C GLU A 125 -14.42 3.39 14.64
N THR A 126 -14.15 2.91 13.41
CA THR A 126 -15.01 1.95 12.72
C THR A 126 -14.62 0.48 12.97
N ASN A 127 -13.41 0.24 13.44
CA ASN A 127 -12.85 -1.05 13.85
C ASN A 127 -13.10 -2.21 12.86
N PRO A 128 -12.86 -2.07 11.55
CA PRO A 128 -12.93 -3.16 10.60
C PRO A 128 -11.65 -4.01 10.65
N LEU A 129 -11.61 -5.11 9.91
CA LEU A 129 -10.37 -5.87 9.70
C LEU A 129 -9.37 -5.10 8.83
N ALA A 130 -9.89 -4.38 7.83
CA ALA A 130 -9.11 -3.51 6.96
C ALA A 130 -9.90 -2.27 6.50
N THR A 131 -9.22 -1.12 6.43
CA THR A 131 -9.71 0.12 5.80
C THR A 131 -8.86 0.44 4.59
N LEU A 132 -9.42 0.39 3.39
CA LEU A 132 -8.73 0.59 2.13
C LEU A 132 -8.93 2.03 1.63
N LEU A 133 -7.85 2.80 1.47
CA LEU A 133 -7.94 4.07 0.77
C LEU A 133 -8.26 3.80 -0.70
N VAL A 134 -9.34 4.36 -1.18
CA VAL A 134 -9.82 4.19 -2.56
C VAL A 134 -9.99 5.53 -3.26
N SER A 135 -10.08 5.50 -4.59
CA SER A 135 -10.31 6.69 -5.40
C SER A 135 -11.17 6.38 -6.63
N LYS A 136 -11.78 7.43 -7.20
CA LYS A 136 -12.55 7.36 -8.45
C LYS A 136 -11.69 7.50 -9.72
N ARG A 137 -10.36 7.33 -9.60
CA ARG A 137 -9.46 7.41 -10.75
C ARG A 137 -9.78 6.32 -11.78
N LYS A 138 -9.55 6.62 -13.05
CA LYS A 138 -9.68 5.62 -14.13
C LYS A 138 -8.56 4.58 -14.04
N THR A 139 -8.93 3.31 -14.09
CA THR A 139 -8.02 2.15 -14.11
C THR A 139 -8.73 1.01 -14.83
N SER A 140 -7.98 -0.04 -15.19
CA SER A 140 -8.60 -1.31 -15.65
C SER A 140 -9.14 -2.18 -14.51
N ARG A 141 -8.62 -2.02 -13.28
CA ARG A 141 -8.89 -2.89 -12.14
C ARG A 141 -9.60 -2.13 -11.03
N TYR A 142 -10.80 -2.59 -10.68
CA TYR A 142 -11.62 -1.97 -9.63
C TYR A 142 -11.94 -2.98 -8.54
N LEU A 143 -11.95 -2.49 -7.30
CA LEU A 143 -12.61 -3.14 -6.18
C LEU A 143 -14.10 -2.75 -6.20
N LEU A 144 -14.97 -3.68 -5.82
CA LEU A 144 -16.41 -3.54 -5.83
C LEU A 144 -16.92 -3.52 -4.39
N PHE A 145 -17.64 -2.45 -4.05
CA PHE A 145 -18.14 -2.21 -2.70
C PHE A 145 -19.67 -2.06 -2.70
N ASP A 146 -20.31 -2.54 -1.66
CA ASP A 146 -21.75 -2.35 -1.44
C ASP A 146 -22.11 -0.91 -1.02
N LYS A 147 -23.35 -0.69 -0.63
CA LYS A 147 -23.87 0.63 -0.23
C LYS A 147 -23.22 1.11 1.07
N GLU A 148 -22.84 0.21 1.96
CA GLU A 148 -22.18 0.42 3.24
C GLU A 148 -20.65 0.53 3.10
N ASN A 149 -20.13 0.57 1.87
CA ASN A 149 -18.69 0.58 1.53
C ASN A 149 -17.92 -0.68 1.97
N LYS A 150 -18.59 -1.82 2.13
CA LYS A 150 -17.96 -3.10 2.40
C LYS A 150 -17.48 -3.75 1.09
N LEU A 151 -16.27 -4.30 1.09
CA LEU A 151 -15.69 -5.01 -0.06
C LEU A 151 -16.50 -6.27 -0.40
N CYS A 152 -16.92 -6.40 -1.66
CA CYS A 152 -17.71 -7.53 -2.14
C CYS A 152 -17.09 -8.25 -3.34
N GLY A 153 -16.20 -7.58 -4.09
CA GLY A 153 -15.62 -8.18 -5.27
C GLY A 153 -14.56 -7.33 -5.94
N TRP A 154 -14.15 -7.79 -7.10
CA TRP A 154 -13.19 -7.14 -7.97
C TRP A 154 -13.57 -7.37 -9.43
N ARG A 155 -13.25 -6.42 -10.29
CA ARG A 155 -13.39 -6.58 -11.74
C ARG A 155 -12.24 -5.95 -12.51
N ASN A 156 -11.97 -6.53 -13.68
CA ASN A 156 -11.12 -5.92 -14.70
C ASN A 156 -11.99 -5.48 -15.89
N ARG A 157 -12.04 -4.18 -16.16
CA ARG A 157 -12.83 -3.60 -17.24
C ARG A 157 -12.27 -3.89 -18.63
N GLU A 158 -10.96 -4.18 -18.76
CA GLU A 158 -10.33 -4.51 -20.05
C GLU A 158 -10.58 -5.97 -20.43
N THR A 159 -10.47 -6.90 -19.48
CA THR A 159 -10.63 -8.34 -19.74
C THR A 159 -12.04 -8.85 -19.51
N GLY A 160 -12.88 -8.09 -18.80
CA GLY A 160 -14.21 -8.53 -18.37
C GLY A 160 -14.20 -9.47 -17.17
N GLU A 161 -13.02 -9.83 -16.63
CA GLU A 161 -12.90 -10.74 -15.49
C GLU A 161 -13.53 -10.13 -14.23
N VAL A 162 -14.31 -10.95 -13.50
CA VAL A 162 -14.92 -10.60 -12.22
C VAL A 162 -14.60 -11.66 -11.19
N LYS A 163 -14.27 -11.24 -9.96
CA LYS A 163 -14.02 -12.12 -8.82
C LYS A 163 -14.89 -11.70 -7.64
N SER A 164 -15.62 -12.65 -7.07
CA SER A 164 -16.36 -12.46 -5.82
C SER A 164 -16.58 -13.82 -5.14
N PHE A 165 -16.66 -13.81 -3.82
CA PHE A 165 -17.03 -14.97 -3.01
C PHE A 165 -18.47 -14.88 -2.48
N TYR A 166 -19.24 -13.88 -2.95
CA TYR A 166 -20.67 -13.78 -2.68
C TYR A 166 -21.48 -14.59 -3.70
N PRO A 167 -22.48 -15.39 -3.29
CA PRO A 167 -23.38 -16.04 -4.21
C PRO A 167 -24.22 -15.00 -4.97
N TYR A 168 -24.55 -15.30 -6.22
CA TYR A 168 -25.42 -14.45 -7.08
C TYR A 168 -24.90 -13.01 -7.24
N PHE A 169 -23.59 -12.86 -7.44
CA PHE A 169 -22.94 -11.58 -7.53
C PHE A 169 -23.16 -10.88 -8.88
N GLU A 170 -23.79 -9.70 -8.85
CA GLU A 170 -24.06 -8.86 -10.02
C GLU A 170 -23.17 -7.60 -9.98
N PRO A 171 -22.03 -7.56 -10.70
CA PRO A 171 -21.01 -6.51 -10.53
C PRO A 171 -21.53 -5.09 -10.70
N ASN A 172 -22.56 -4.88 -11.55
CA ASN A 172 -23.09 -3.55 -11.85
C ASN A 172 -23.94 -2.94 -10.72
N GLN A 173 -24.23 -3.71 -9.67
CA GLN A 173 -24.96 -3.22 -8.48
C GLN A 173 -24.04 -2.62 -7.41
N TYR A 174 -22.72 -2.72 -7.62
CA TYR A 174 -21.72 -2.29 -6.64
C TYR A 174 -21.00 -1.01 -7.09
N LYS A 175 -20.55 -0.22 -6.11
CA LYS A 175 -19.69 0.94 -6.35
C LYS A 175 -18.30 0.45 -6.78
N GLU A 176 -17.73 1.09 -7.79
CA GLU A 176 -16.39 0.79 -8.29
C GLU A 176 -15.38 1.82 -7.81
N PHE A 177 -14.33 1.36 -7.17
CA PHE A 177 -13.21 2.20 -6.77
C PHE A 177 -11.87 1.57 -7.15
N ALA A 178 -10.91 2.43 -7.51
CA ALA A 178 -9.52 2.03 -7.66
C ALA A 178 -8.85 1.96 -6.28
N PHE A 179 -8.16 0.87 -5.98
CA PHE A 179 -7.33 0.78 -4.78
C PHE A 179 -6.11 1.71 -4.90
N SER A 180 -5.79 2.41 -3.85
CA SER A 180 -4.77 3.47 -3.83
C SER A 180 -3.41 3.02 -3.31
N GLY A 181 -3.23 1.75 -2.92
CA GLY A 181 -1.96 1.26 -2.37
C GLY A 181 -1.66 1.74 -0.94
N ILE A 182 -2.67 2.31 -0.26
CA ILE A 182 -2.59 2.73 1.14
C ILE A 182 -3.77 2.13 1.88
N HIS A 183 -3.52 1.48 3.02
CA HIS A 183 -4.58 0.87 3.82
C HIS A 183 -4.16 0.72 5.30
N VAL A 184 -5.13 0.63 6.20
CA VAL A 184 -4.92 0.35 7.62
C VAL A 184 -5.47 -1.03 7.94
N LEU A 185 -4.75 -1.81 8.70
CA LEU A 185 -5.04 -3.19 9.05
C LEU A 185 -5.10 -3.38 10.55
N SER A 186 -6.13 -4.10 11.02
CA SER A 186 -6.14 -4.68 12.35
C SER A 186 -5.11 -5.81 12.45
N PRO A 187 -4.35 -5.96 13.56
CA PRO A 187 -3.45 -7.10 13.77
C PRO A 187 -4.14 -8.47 13.68
N LYS A 188 -5.45 -8.53 13.91
CA LYS A 188 -6.27 -9.74 13.70
C LYS A 188 -6.23 -10.26 12.26
N ILE A 189 -5.64 -9.49 11.31
CA ILE A 189 -5.44 -9.94 9.94
C ILE A 189 -4.55 -11.19 9.89
N PHE A 190 -3.60 -11.33 10.80
CA PHE A 190 -2.67 -12.45 10.84
C PHE A 190 -3.36 -13.78 11.18
N ASP A 191 -4.44 -13.77 11.99
CA ASP A 191 -5.27 -14.95 12.27
C ASP A 191 -5.89 -15.50 10.97
N TRP A 192 -6.31 -14.60 10.07
CA TRP A 192 -6.85 -14.96 8.76
C TRP A 192 -5.79 -15.37 7.74
N MET A 193 -4.54 -14.98 7.98
CA MET A 193 -3.40 -15.32 7.13
C MET A 193 -2.71 -16.63 7.54
N GLU A 194 -3.16 -17.33 8.58
CA GLU A 194 -2.46 -18.51 9.14
C GLU A 194 -2.14 -19.57 8.07
N GLU A 195 -3.12 -19.92 7.23
CA GLU A 195 -2.95 -20.90 6.16
C GLU A 195 -2.30 -20.34 4.87
N TRP A 196 -2.09 -19.03 4.77
CA TRP A 196 -1.48 -18.41 3.60
C TRP A 196 0.04 -18.40 3.74
N THR A 197 0.76 -18.99 2.79
CA THR A 197 2.22 -19.10 2.82
C THR A 197 2.84 -18.65 1.49
N GLY A 198 4.11 -18.22 1.55
CA GLY A 198 4.88 -17.83 0.38
C GLY A 198 4.34 -16.57 -0.31
N LYS A 199 4.34 -16.60 -1.64
CA LYS A 199 3.99 -15.44 -2.48
C LYS A 199 2.49 -15.35 -2.74
N PHE A 200 1.83 -14.30 -2.26
CA PHE A 200 0.43 -14.02 -2.56
C PHE A 200 0.09 -12.53 -2.55
N SER A 201 -0.92 -12.17 -3.34
CA SER A 201 -1.42 -10.79 -3.40
C SER A 201 -2.37 -10.51 -2.25
N ILE A 202 -2.22 -9.34 -1.62
CA ILE A 202 -3.15 -8.87 -0.57
C ILE A 202 -4.59 -8.71 -1.11
N ILE A 203 -4.76 -8.34 -2.37
CA ILE A 203 -6.09 -8.20 -2.98
C ILE A 203 -6.78 -9.57 -3.10
N ASN A 204 -6.07 -10.60 -3.56
CA ASN A 204 -6.64 -11.95 -3.63
C ASN A 204 -7.00 -12.48 -2.24
N PHE A 205 -6.16 -12.19 -1.24
CA PHE A 205 -6.43 -12.52 0.15
C PHE A 205 -7.70 -11.79 0.65
N TYR A 206 -7.81 -10.47 0.45
CA TYR A 206 -9.02 -9.72 0.84
C TYR A 206 -10.28 -10.28 0.22
N LEU A 207 -10.24 -10.61 -1.06
CA LEU A 207 -11.38 -11.20 -1.76
C LEU A 207 -11.79 -12.55 -1.15
N SER A 208 -10.83 -13.38 -0.74
CA SER A 208 -11.12 -14.70 -0.14
C SER A 208 -11.85 -14.64 1.19
N ILE A 209 -11.69 -13.53 1.94
CA ILE A 209 -12.24 -13.36 3.28
C ILE A 209 -13.36 -12.31 3.38
N CYS A 210 -13.56 -11.45 2.36
CA CYS A 210 -14.47 -10.30 2.43
C CYS A 210 -15.93 -10.67 2.73
N ALA A 211 -16.38 -11.87 2.36
CA ALA A 211 -17.71 -12.36 2.71
C ALA A 211 -17.86 -12.71 4.22
N LYS A 212 -16.75 -12.95 4.91
CA LYS A 212 -16.74 -13.38 6.33
C LYS A 212 -16.27 -12.28 7.29
N THR A 213 -15.68 -11.20 6.76
CA THR A 213 -15.07 -10.13 7.55
C THR A 213 -15.52 -8.75 7.07
N ASN A 214 -15.12 -7.71 7.80
CA ASN A 214 -15.39 -6.33 7.43
C ASN A 214 -14.12 -5.69 6.84
N ILE A 215 -14.13 -5.47 5.54
CA ILE A 215 -13.10 -4.74 4.80
C ILE A 215 -13.80 -3.56 4.13
N HIS A 216 -13.45 -2.34 4.52
CA HIS A 216 -14.19 -1.14 4.14
C HIS A 216 -13.37 -0.22 3.25
N ALA A 217 -14.06 0.47 2.34
CA ALA A 217 -13.48 1.57 1.58
C ALA A 217 -13.45 2.85 2.41
N TYR A 218 -12.37 3.61 2.29
CA TYR A 218 -12.27 5.00 2.70
C TYR A 218 -12.11 5.87 1.44
N ASP A 219 -13.20 6.53 1.00
CA ASP A 219 -13.23 7.45 -0.15
C ASP A 219 -12.99 8.87 0.40
N ALA A 220 -11.72 9.29 0.41
CA ALA A 220 -11.35 10.61 0.92
C ALA A 220 -11.80 11.72 -0.05
N GLU A 221 -12.42 12.77 0.49
CA GLU A 221 -12.77 13.95 -0.30
C GLU A 221 -11.51 14.64 -0.84
N ASN A 222 -11.59 15.10 -2.09
CA ASN A 222 -10.50 15.84 -2.76
C ASN A 222 -9.16 15.08 -2.79
N LEU A 223 -9.19 13.74 -2.77
CA LEU A 223 -7.98 12.93 -2.85
C LEU A 223 -7.25 13.17 -4.17
N ARG A 224 -6.04 13.70 -4.08
CA ARG A 224 -5.04 13.72 -5.16
C ARG A 224 -4.07 12.57 -4.91
N LEU A 225 -3.85 11.74 -5.92
CA LEU A 225 -2.99 10.58 -5.82
C LEU A 225 -2.26 10.35 -7.14
N LEU A 226 -0.97 10.07 -7.06
CA LEU A 226 -0.12 9.75 -8.19
C LEU A 226 0.66 8.45 -7.93
N ASP A 227 0.47 7.47 -8.81
CA ASP A 227 1.26 6.23 -8.87
C ASP A 227 2.49 6.48 -9.77
N ILE A 228 3.68 6.41 -9.18
CA ILE A 228 4.94 6.65 -9.86
C ILE A 228 5.48 5.34 -10.42
N GLY A 229 4.72 4.77 -11.33
CA GLY A 229 5.03 3.49 -11.97
C GLY A 229 5.54 3.60 -13.41
N LYS A 230 5.60 4.82 -13.99
CA LYS A 230 6.00 5.08 -15.37
C LYS A 230 6.85 6.35 -15.45
N PRO A 231 7.71 6.52 -16.48
CA PRO A 231 8.53 7.71 -16.63
C PRO A 231 7.74 9.03 -16.63
N GLU A 232 6.56 9.04 -17.27
CA GLU A 232 5.70 10.23 -17.34
C GLU A 232 5.21 10.66 -15.95
N SER A 233 5.02 9.70 -15.05
CA SER A 233 4.58 9.97 -13.68
C SER A 233 5.67 10.65 -12.83
N LEU A 234 6.97 10.48 -13.15
CA LEU A 234 8.06 11.17 -12.45
C LEU A 234 7.98 12.68 -12.68
N ALA A 235 7.80 13.12 -13.93
CA ALA A 235 7.68 14.55 -14.26
C ALA A 235 6.45 15.18 -13.59
N LEU A 236 5.32 14.47 -13.57
CA LEU A 236 4.10 14.92 -12.87
C LEU A 236 4.31 15.02 -11.36
N ALA A 237 5.06 14.09 -10.77
CA ALA A 237 5.40 14.11 -9.35
C ALA A 237 6.28 15.31 -8.99
N GLU A 238 7.28 15.64 -9.82
CA GLU A 238 8.11 16.83 -9.64
C GLU A 238 7.31 18.13 -9.72
N GLN A 239 6.38 18.21 -10.67
CA GLN A 239 5.51 19.36 -10.78
C GLN A 239 4.60 19.49 -9.54
N TRP A 240 3.99 18.40 -9.11
CA TRP A 240 3.12 18.41 -7.94
C TRP A 240 3.84 18.90 -6.69
N LEU A 241 5.02 18.36 -6.39
CA LEU A 241 5.77 18.77 -5.19
C LEU A 241 6.28 20.22 -5.24
N LYS A 242 6.41 20.84 -6.44
CA LYS A 242 6.71 22.26 -6.57
C LYS A 242 5.49 23.16 -6.31
N GLU A 243 4.28 22.66 -6.54
CA GLU A 243 3.03 23.39 -6.29
C GLU A 243 2.63 23.41 -4.81
N GLU A 244 3.17 22.49 -4.00
CA GLU A 244 2.88 22.38 -2.55
C GLU A 244 3.90 23.14 -1.67
N ILE A 245 4.95 23.74 -2.27
CA ILE A 245 5.93 24.59 -1.59
C ILE A 245 5.57 26.06 -1.81
#